data_ef351bc7a2624e2a9e7a74cb80b9afde
#
_entry.id   ef351bc7a2624e2a9e7a74cb80b9afde
#
_cell.length_a   1.000
_cell.length_b   1.000
_cell.length_c   1.000
_cell.angle_alpha   90.00
_cell.angle_beta   90.00
_cell.angle_gamma   90.00
#
_symmetry.space_group_name_H-M   'P 1'
#
loop_
_entity.id
_entity.type
_entity.pdbx_description
1 polymer ?
#
loop_
_entity_poly.entity_id
_entity_poly.type
_entity_poly.pdbx_seq_one_letter_code
_entity_poly.pdbx_strand_id
1 'polypeptide(L)'
;MISRMSARVLVLAGGLSHEREVSLRSGRRVLDALRTAGVEAELRDADTTLLPLLQADPPDAVVIALHGSAGEDGSLRGILDLCGIPYVGGDARAARLAWDKPSAKTVLRERGIATPDWVA
;
A
#
# COMPACT_ATOMS: atom_id res chain seq x y z
N MET A 1 21.66 -24.63 -3.96
CA MET A 1 20.81 -23.45 -3.66
C MET A 1 19.46 -23.65 -4.36
N ILE A 2 18.37 -23.73 -3.58
CA ILE A 2 17.03 -23.84 -4.14
C ILE A 2 16.61 -22.44 -4.57
N SER A 3 16.49 -22.21 -5.87
CA SER A 3 15.89 -20.99 -6.40
C SER A 3 14.40 -20.98 -6.05
N ARG A 4 13.92 -19.91 -5.43
CA ARG A 4 12.47 -19.72 -5.25
C ARG A 4 11.83 -19.60 -6.62
N MET A 5 10.94 -20.52 -6.95
CA MET A 5 10.26 -20.54 -8.25
C MET A 5 9.13 -19.50 -8.33
N SER A 6 8.70 -18.93 -7.22
CA SER A 6 7.67 -17.89 -7.18
C SER A 6 8.02 -16.81 -6.16
N ALA A 7 7.64 -15.58 -6.45
CA ALA A 7 7.72 -14.48 -5.49
C ALA A 7 6.73 -14.70 -4.34
N ARG A 8 7.15 -14.33 -3.13
CA ARG A 8 6.29 -14.32 -1.96
C ARG A 8 5.76 -12.91 -1.74
N VAL A 9 4.47 -12.75 -1.85
CA VAL A 9 3.78 -11.46 -1.78
C VAL A 9 2.99 -11.34 -0.48
N LEU A 10 3.16 -10.22 0.20
CA LEU A 10 2.37 -9.87 1.37
C LEU A 10 1.30 -8.86 0.96
N VAL A 11 0.04 -9.18 1.25
CA VAL A 11 -1.09 -8.27 1.07
C VAL A 11 -1.42 -7.64 2.43
N LEU A 12 -1.30 -6.32 2.53
CA LEU A 12 -1.64 -5.57 3.74
C LEU A 12 -3.06 -5.03 3.64
N ALA A 13 -3.89 -5.38 4.61
CA ALA A 13 -5.29 -4.96 4.67
C ALA A 13 -5.73 -4.80 6.13
N GLY A 14 -6.84 -4.10 6.34
CA GLY A 14 -7.39 -3.83 7.66
C GLY A 14 -7.04 -2.42 8.12
N GLY A 15 -6.14 -2.31 9.07
CA GLY A 15 -5.77 -1.01 9.65
C GLY A 15 -6.80 -0.46 10.63
N LEU A 16 -6.58 0.77 11.08
CA LEU A 16 -7.37 1.41 12.13
C LEU A 16 -8.44 2.40 11.61
N SER A 17 -8.52 2.61 10.30
CA SER A 17 -9.46 3.57 9.73
C SER A 17 -10.91 3.06 9.75
N HIS A 18 -11.86 3.97 9.54
CA HIS A 18 -13.27 3.62 9.35
C HIS A 18 -13.51 2.72 8.13
N GLU A 19 -12.53 2.65 7.24
CA GLU A 19 -12.58 1.86 6.01
C GLU A 19 -11.99 0.45 6.20
N ARG A 20 -11.78 0.01 7.45
CA ARG A 20 -11.19 -1.30 7.78
C ARG A 20 -11.90 -2.46 7.05
N GLU A 21 -13.22 -2.51 7.11
CA GLU A 21 -14.00 -3.59 6.48
C GLU A 21 -13.88 -3.60 4.96
N VAL A 22 -13.87 -2.42 4.34
CA VAL A 22 -13.65 -2.28 2.90
C VAL A 22 -12.24 -2.73 2.53
N SER A 23 -11.26 -2.36 3.35
CA SER A 23 -9.86 -2.77 3.17
C SER A 23 -9.70 -4.29 3.25
N LEU A 24 -10.28 -4.94 4.25
CA LEU A 24 -10.24 -6.40 4.38
C LEU A 24 -10.88 -7.09 3.18
N ARG A 25 -11.98 -6.56 2.67
CA ARG A 25 -12.64 -7.09 1.47
C ARG A 25 -11.73 -6.95 0.23
N SER A 26 -11.14 -5.77 0.05
CA SER A 26 -10.18 -5.53 -1.04
C SER A 26 -8.97 -6.46 -0.94
N GLY A 27 -8.41 -6.59 0.25
CA GLY A 27 -7.26 -7.47 0.51
C GLY A 27 -7.55 -8.94 0.20
N ARG A 28 -8.71 -9.45 0.58
CA ARG A 28 -9.12 -10.82 0.26
C ARG A 28 -9.23 -11.04 -1.25
N ARG A 29 -9.79 -10.08 -1.97
CA ARG A 29 -9.90 -10.17 -3.43
C ARG A 29 -8.53 -10.21 -4.12
N VAL A 30 -7.61 -9.37 -3.68
CA VAL A 30 -6.23 -9.38 -4.18
C VAL A 30 -5.53 -10.69 -3.84
N LEU A 31 -5.66 -11.16 -2.59
CA LEU A 31 -5.09 -12.42 -2.13
C LEU A 31 -5.56 -13.60 -2.99
N ASP A 32 -6.87 -13.70 -3.21
CA ASP A 32 -7.46 -14.77 -4.00
C ASP A 32 -6.98 -14.73 -5.46
N ALA A 33 -6.91 -13.55 -6.05
CA ALA A 33 -6.40 -13.37 -7.41
C ALA A 33 -4.93 -13.78 -7.54
N LEU A 34 -4.08 -13.39 -6.59
CA LEU A 34 -2.67 -13.78 -6.57
C LEU A 34 -2.50 -15.29 -6.46
N ARG A 35 -3.24 -15.91 -5.54
CA ARG A 35 -3.20 -17.37 -5.35
C ARG A 35 -3.71 -18.12 -6.57
N THR A 36 -4.77 -17.65 -7.19
CA THR A 36 -5.28 -18.22 -8.45
C THR A 36 -4.25 -18.13 -9.57
N ALA A 37 -3.46 -17.08 -9.59
CA ALA A 37 -2.35 -16.90 -10.55
C ALA A 37 -1.09 -17.72 -10.19
N GLY A 38 -1.12 -18.51 -9.12
CA GLY A 38 0.01 -19.33 -8.70
C GLY A 38 1.07 -18.59 -7.89
N VAL A 39 0.77 -17.40 -7.41
CA VAL A 39 1.67 -16.61 -6.57
C VAL A 39 1.49 -17.00 -5.10
N GLU A 40 2.59 -17.24 -4.40
CA GLU A 40 2.58 -17.43 -2.95
C GLU A 40 2.23 -16.10 -2.28
N ALA A 41 1.08 -16.01 -1.66
CA ALA A 41 0.58 -14.78 -1.06
C ALA A 41 -0.07 -15.02 0.30
N GLU A 42 0.11 -14.05 1.18
CA GLU A 42 -0.43 -14.04 2.54
C GLU A 42 -1.03 -12.66 2.84
N LEU A 43 -2.11 -12.64 3.60
CA LEU A 43 -2.75 -11.40 4.06
C LEU A 43 -2.37 -11.13 5.52
N ARG A 44 -1.97 -9.89 5.80
CA ARG A 44 -1.66 -9.41 7.15
C ARG A 44 -2.32 -8.06 7.42
N ASP A 45 -2.67 -7.84 8.67
CA ASP A 45 -3.10 -6.53 9.15
C ASP A 45 -1.89 -5.61 9.35
N ALA A 46 -2.10 -4.31 9.21
CA ALA A 46 -1.11 -3.30 9.54
C ALA A 46 -1.23 -2.91 11.03
N ASP A 47 -0.73 -3.75 11.88
CA ASP A 47 -0.73 -3.57 13.35
C ASP A 47 0.69 -3.59 13.91
N THR A 48 0.81 -3.61 15.24
CA THR A 48 2.10 -3.58 15.92
C THR A 48 3.00 -4.79 15.65
N THR A 49 2.46 -5.85 15.09
CA THR A 49 3.22 -7.06 14.74
C THR A 49 3.86 -6.97 13.35
N LEU A 50 3.45 -6.00 12.53
CA LEU A 50 3.90 -5.91 11.14
C LEU A 50 5.40 -5.63 11.03
N LEU A 51 5.92 -4.62 11.71
CA LEU A 51 7.32 -4.24 11.57
C LEU A 51 8.29 -5.35 12.01
N PRO A 52 8.08 -6.01 13.17
CA PRO A 52 8.87 -7.18 13.53
C PRO A 52 8.81 -8.31 12.49
N LEU A 53 7.64 -8.55 11.90
CA LEU A 53 7.47 -9.54 10.83
C LEU A 53 8.29 -9.20 9.60
N LEU A 54 8.22 -7.96 9.14
CA LEU A 54 8.97 -7.48 7.97
C LEU A 54 10.49 -7.57 8.17
N GLN A 55 10.95 -7.36 9.39
CA GLN A 55 12.36 -7.46 9.75
C GLN A 55 12.85 -8.92 9.83
N ALA A 56 12.03 -9.79 10.42
CA ALA A 56 12.38 -11.20 10.63
C ALA A 56 12.25 -12.05 9.36
N ASP A 57 11.24 -11.78 8.55
CA ASP A 57 10.89 -12.58 7.38
C ASP A 57 10.33 -11.70 6.26
N PRO A 58 11.18 -10.88 5.61
CA PRO A 58 10.72 -9.93 4.60
C PRO A 58 10.13 -10.63 3.37
N PRO A 59 8.96 -10.18 2.88
CA PRO A 59 8.41 -10.65 1.61
C PRO A 59 9.22 -10.12 0.44
N ASP A 60 9.01 -10.70 -0.74
CA ASP A 60 9.62 -10.21 -1.98
C ASP A 60 8.95 -8.93 -2.48
N ALA A 61 7.65 -8.78 -2.20
CA ALA A 61 6.89 -7.57 -2.52
C ALA A 61 5.66 -7.44 -1.62
N VAL A 62 5.15 -6.23 -1.52
CA VAL A 62 3.95 -5.88 -0.76
C VAL A 62 2.91 -5.26 -1.68
N VAL A 63 1.66 -5.71 -1.55
CA VAL A 63 0.49 -5.03 -2.11
C VAL A 63 -0.27 -4.36 -0.97
N ILE A 64 -0.46 -3.06 -1.06
CA ILE A 64 -1.13 -2.27 -0.04
C ILE A 64 -2.61 -2.15 -0.42
N ALA A 65 -3.47 -2.86 0.31
CA ALA A 65 -4.93 -2.79 0.18
C ALA A 65 -5.58 -2.03 1.35
N LEU A 66 -4.78 -1.28 2.09
CA LEU A 66 -5.26 -0.38 3.14
C LEU A 66 -5.91 0.85 2.53
N HIS A 67 -6.98 1.31 3.16
CA HIS A 67 -7.68 2.54 2.81
C HIS A 67 -7.53 3.59 3.92
N GLY A 68 -7.72 4.86 3.56
CA GLY A 68 -7.53 5.97 4.48
C GLY A 68 -6.07 6.32 4.72
N SER A 69 -5.80 7.14 5.73
CA SER A 69 -4.46 7.68 5.98
C SER A 69 -3.38 6.61 6.12
N ALA A 70 -3.69 5.52 6.81
CA ALA A 70 -2.73 4.44 7.06
C ALA A 70 -2.15 3.81 5.79
N GLY A 71 -2.91 3.78 4.69
CA GLY A 71 -2.47 3.17 3.43
C GLY A 71 -2.19 4.16 2.31
N GLU A 72 -2.76 5.37 2.38
CA GLU A 72 -2.81 6.28 1.24
C GLU A 72 -1.99 7.56 1.43
N ASP A 73 -1.57 7.91 2.66
CA ASP A 73 -0.81 9.14 2.94
C ASP A 73 0.70 9.04 2.70
N GLY A 74 1.21 7.87 2.35
CA GLY A 74 2.63 7.61 2.11
C GLY A 74 3.42 7.12 3.32
N SER A 75 2.85 7.11 4.52
CA SER A 75 3.58 6.72 5.74
C SER A 75 4.07 5.27 5.70
N LEU A 76 3.19 4.34 5.35
CA LEU A 76 3.55 2.92 5.25
C LEU A 76 4.58 2.67 4.15
N ARG A 77 4.45 3.35 3.02
CA ARG A 77 5.43 3.26 1.93
C ARG A 77 6.82 3.71 2.37
N GLY A 78 6.89 4.77 3.18
CA GLY A 78 8.14 5.23 3.77
C GLY A 78 8.79 4.18 4.69
N ILE A 79 7.98 3.45 5.46
CA ILE A 79 8.47 2.34 6.31
C ILE A 79 8.99 1.19 5.43
N LEU A 80 8.28 0.83 4.39
CA LEU A 80 8.71 -0.21 3.45
C LEU A 80 10.00 0.18 2.73
N ASP A 81 10.15 1.44 2.35
CA ASP A 81 11.38 1.97 1.77
C ASP A 81 12.56 1.80 2.73
N LEU A 82 12.40 2.14 4.01
CA LEU A 82 13.43 1.95 5.03
C LEU A 82 13.80 0.49 5.23
N CYS A 83 12.84 -0.41 5.09
CA CYS A 83 13.08 -1.86 5.17
C CYS A 83 13.63 -2.45 3.86
N GLY A 84 13.73 -1.67 2.79
CA GLY A 84 14.17 -2.14 1.49
C GLY A 84 13.20 -3.11 0.81
N ILE A 85 11.91 -3.04 1.14
CA ILE A 85 10.89 -3.95 0.62
C ILE A 85 10.12 -3.29 -0.52
N PRO A 86 10.13 -3.88 -1.72
CA PRO A 86 9.34 -3.38 -2.85
C PRO A 86 7.84 -3.44 -2.58
N TYR A 87 7.10 -2.50 -3.13
CA TYR A 87 5.63 -2.46 -3.05
C TYR A 87 5.02 -2.00 -4.36
N VAL A 88 3.75 -2.31 -4.55
CA VAL A 88 2.98 -1.91 -5.73
C VAL A 88 2.42 -0.51 -5.54
N GLY A 89 2.53 0.33 -6.57
CA GLY A 89 1.96 1.67 -6.59
C GLY A 89 3.01 2.78 -6.58
N GLY A 90 2.56 4.01 -6.43
CA GLY A 90 3.43 5.18 -6.34
C GLY A 90 4.27 5.18 -5.06
N ASP A 91 5.37 5.91 -5.09
CA ASP A 91 6.26 6.02 -3.93
C ASP A 91 5.63 6.85 -2.79
N ALA A 92 6.33 6.91 -1.65
CA ALA A 92 5.86 7.63 -0.47
C ALA A 92 5.59 9.12 -0.75
N ARG A 93 6.42 9.75 -1.57
CA ARG A 93 6.26 11.17 -1.95
C ARG A 93 5.02 11.38 -2.81
N ALA A 94 4.84 10.53 -3.83
CA ALA A 94 3.67 10.59 -4.71
C ALA A 94 2.37 10.34 -3.94
N ALA A 95 2.36 9.37 -3.04
CA ALA A 95 1.21 9.07 -2.20
C ALA A 95 0.85 10.25 -1.28
N ARG A 96 1.84 10.86 -0.63
CA ARG A 96 1.63 12.05 0.21
C ARG A 96 1.04 13.22 -0.58
N LEU A 97 1.58 13.48 -1.76
CA LEU A 97 1.10 14.54 -2.63
C LEU A 97 -0.36 14.29 -3.05
N ALA A 98 -0.68 13.07 -3.44
CA ALA A 98 -2.04 12.70 -3.84
C ALA A 98 -3.04 12.75 -2.68
N TRP A 99 -2.59 12.44 -1.47
CA TRP A 99 -3.43 12.46 -0.27
C TRP A 99 -3.82 13.88 0.16
N ASP A 100 -2.89 14.83 0.05
CA ASP A 100 -3.17 16.24 0.38
C ASP A 100 -3.87 16.92 -0.80
N LYS A 101 -5.19 16.99 -0.76
CA LYS A 101 -6.00 17.50 -1.86
C LYS A 101 -5.61 18.91 -2.33
N PRO A 102 -5.36 19.89 -1.46
CA PRO A 102 -4.90 21.22 -1.92
C PRO A 102 -3.59 21.14 -2.72
N SER A 103 -2.62 20.36 -2.24
CA SER A 103 -1.34 20.18 -2.95
C SER A 103 -1.52 19.46 -4.27
N ALA A 104 -2.30 18.38 -4.29
CA ALA A 104 -2.61 17.64 -5.52
C ALA A 104 -3.30 18.54 -6.57
N LYS A 105 -4.29 19.31 -6.13
CA LYS A 105 -5.03 20.22 -7.02
C LYS A 105 -4.15 21.34 -7.56
N THR A 106 -3.22 21.86 -6.76
CA THR A 106 -2.24 22.84 -7.20
C THR A 106 -1.38 22.30 -8.34
N VAL A 107 -0.83 21.09 -8.17
CA VAL A 107 -0.02 20.43 -9.21
C VAL A 107 -0.83 20.17 -10.48
N LEU A 108 -2.07 19.70 -10.34
CA LEU A 108 -2.96 19.48 -11.49
C LEU A 108 -3.19 20.78 -12.27
N ARG A 109 -3.48 21.87 -11.57
CA ARG A 109 -3.74 23.17 -12.17
C ARG A 109 -2.51 23.72 -12.89
N GLU A 110 -1.33 23.60 -12.30
CA GLU A 110 -0.05 23.98 -12.92
C GLU A 110 0.23 23.19 -14.21
N ARG A 111 -0.30 22.00 -14.32
CA ARG A 111 -0.19 21.13 -15.51
C ARG A 111 -1.33 21.30 -16.51
N GLY A 112 -2.21 22.29 -16.32
CA GLY A 112 -3.36 22.55 -17.19
C GLY A 112 -4.47 21.53 -17.09
N ILE A 113 -4.51 20.72 -16.03
CA ILE A 113 -5.59 19.75 -15.78
C ILE A 113 -6.69 20.43 -14.99
N ALA A 114 -7.90 20.39 -15.49
CA ALA A 114 -9.06 20.98 -14.83
C ALA A 114 -9.36 20.30 -13.51
N THR A 115 -9.56 21.10 -12.47
CA THR A 115 -10.00 20.65 -11.14
C THR A 115 -10.88 21.73 -10.53
N PRO A 116 -11.91 21.37 -9.75
CA PRO A 116 -12.75 22.36 -9.06
C PRO A 116 -11.94 23.27 -8.14
N ASP A 117 -12.41 24.49 -7.95
CA ASP A 117 -11.84 25.40 -6.96
C ASP A 117 -11.95 24.81 -5.55
N TRP A 118 -11.06 25.22 -4.66
CA TRP A 118 -11.02 24.72 -3.29
C TRP A 118 -10.63 25.84 -2.32
N VAL A 119 -10.97 25.62 -1.06
CA VAL A 119 -10.53 26.43 0.08
C VAL A 119 -9.59 25.57 0.92
N ALA A 120 -8.43 26.13 1.22
CA ALA A 120 -7.45 25.46 2.07
C ALA A 120 -7.79 25.66 3.56
#